data_6718d237f53597baed690a0205d08770
#
_entry.id   6718d237f53597baed690a0205d08770
#
_cell.length_a   1.000
_cell.length_b   1.000
_cell.length_c   1.000
_cell.angle_alpha   90.00
_cell.angle_beta   90.00
_cell.angle_gamma   90.00
#
_symmetry.space_group_name_H-M   'P 1'
#
loop_
_entity.id
_entity.type
_entity.pdbx_description
1 polymer ?
#
loop_
_entity_poly.entity_id
_entity_poly.type
_entity_poly.pdbx_seq_one_letter_code
_entity_poly.pdbx_strand_id
1 'polypeptide(L)'
;IPLFAVMVLNWFIGISFAELNGLMPRVQGGTGQYLLAGMGPLPSLIGNLSAYVITEILSMTAEITLCGLVLKGLFLPHVDNRIISIIIMALFLVINLFGVDIFSKVQNIVVFLLIGSMVLIGLIGVCKLGISSNVVDYAANAPTFEQIGGFKGLCSYAALAFWLFIGVEFIIPVAKDLKNPRRDVLLSMTIGLVLL
;
A
#
# COMPACT_ATOMS: atom_id res chain seq x y z
N ILE A 1 -13.97 8.20 9.17
CA ILE A 1 -14.01 9.40 8.30
C ILE A 1 -12.65 9.63 7.60
N PRO A 2 -11.48 9.70 8.31
CA PRO A 2 -10.19 9.95 7.63
C PRO A 2 -9.84 8.93 6.56
N LEU A 3 -10.04 7.65 6.84
CA LEU A 3 -9.77 6.56 5.89
C LEU A 3 -10.55 6.74 4.58
N PHE A 4 -11.85 7.00 4.66
CA PHE A 4 -12.70 7.22 3.49
C PHE A 4 -12.28 8.46 2.69
N ALA A 5 -11.96 9.56 3.39
CA ALA A 5 -11.50 10.79 2.72
C ALA A 5 -10.18 10.55 1.96
N VAL A 6 -9.24 9.82 2.57
CA VAL A 6 -7.97 9.47 1.93
C VAL A 6 -8.17 8.50 0.78
N MET A 7 -9.07 7.52 0.89
CA MET A 7 -9.43 6.62 -0.20
C MET A 7 -9.95 7.40 -1.41
N VAL A 8 -10.85 8.37 -1.20
CA VAL A 8 -11.39 9.22 -2.27
C VAL A 8 -10.29 10.07 -2.91
N LEU A 9 -9.39 10.66 -2.11
CA LEU A 9 -8.24 11.40 -2.64
C LEU A 9 -7.33 10.52 -3.50
N ASN A 10 -7.00 9.32 -3.04
CA ASN A 10 -6.19 8.37 -3.82
C ASN A 10 -6.91 7.90 -5.08
N TRP A 11 -8.23 7.82 -5.07
CA TRP A 11 -8.99 7.52 -6.28
C TRP A 11 -8.86 8.64 -7.33
N PHE A 12 -8.92 9.91 -6.94
CA PHE A 12 -8.63 11.03 -7.86
C PHE A 12 -7.19 11.01 -8.38
N ILE A 13 -6.22 10.66 -7.54
CA ILE A 13 -4.83 10.46 -7.98
C ILE A 13 -4.77 9.33 -9.02
N GLY A 14 -5.46 8.22 -8.79
CA GLY A 14 -5.55 7.10 -9.72
C GLY A 14 -6.16 7.49 -11.08
N ILE A 15 -7.23 8.28 -11.08
CA ILE A 15 -7.82 8.81 -12.32
C ILE A 15 -6.79 9.67 -13.07
N SER A 16 -6.09 10.57 -12.38
CA SER A 16 -5.08 11.43 -12.98
C SER A 16 -3.95 10.62 -13.62
N PHE A 17 -3.48 9.57 -12.96
CA PHE A 17 -2.48 8.66 -13.54
C PHE A 17 -3.01 7.89 -14.75
N ALA A 18 -4.25 7.44 -14.72
CA ALA A 18 -4.86 6.74 -15.85
C ALA A 18 -4.99 7.67 -17.09
N GLU A 19 -5.33 8.95 -16.86
CA GLU A 19 -5.37 9.96 -17.92
C GLU A 19 -3.97 10.26 -18.48
N LEU A 20 -2.97 10.47 -17.61
CA LEU A 20 -1.58 10.69 -18.03
C LEU A 20 -1.04 9.49 -18.83
N ASN A 21 -1.35 8.27 -18.40
CA ASN A 21 -0.99 7.07 -19.16
C ASN A 21 -1.71 7.01 -20.52
N GLY A 22 -2.96 7.47 -20.59
CA GLY A 22 -3.70 7.58 -21.84
C GLY A 22 -3.14 8.61 -22.81
N LEU A 23 -2.60 9.71 -22.29
CA LEU A 23 -1.95 10.78 -23.08
C LEU A 23 -0.54 10.40 -23.54
N MET A 24 0.16 9.60 -22.73
CA MET A 24 1.56 9.22 -22.96
C MET A 24 1.75 7.68 -22.93
N PRO A 25 1.07 6.91 -23.79
CA PRO A 25 1.02 5.44 -23.70
C PRO A 25 2.34 4.73 -24.01
N ARG A 26 3.28 5.43 -24.63
CA ARG A 26 4.61 4.88 -24.99
C ARG A 26 5.71 5.28 -24.03
N VAL A 27 5.39 6.05 -23.02
CA VAL A 27 6.38 6.53 -22.05
C VAL A 27 6.73 5.42 -21.09
N GLN A 28 8.01 5.09 -21.00
CA GLN A 28 8.57 4.11 -20.06
C GLN A 28 9.29 4.87 -18.95
N GLY A 29 9.14 4.44 -17.70
CA GLY A 29 9.83 5.08 -16.57
C GLY A 29 8.89 5.62 -15.48
N GLY A 30 7.62 5.27 -15.57
CA GLY A 30 6.65 5.57 -14.52
C GLY A 30 6.38 7.07 -14.32
N THR A 31 6.07 7.44 -13.08
CA THR A 31 5.69 8.81 -12.69
C THR A 31 6.78 9.86 -12.99
N GLY A 32 8.05 9.45 -12.96
CA GLY A 32 9.16 10.35 -13.26
C GLY A 32 9.14 10.92 -14.67
N GLN A 33 8.65 10.16 -15.64
CA GLN A 33 8.52 10.64 -17.01
C GLN A 33 7.37 11.64 -17.18
N TYR A 34 6.30 11.48 -16.41
CA TYR A 34 5.21 12.46 -16.38
C TYR A 34 5.69 13.79 -15.80
N LEU A 35 6.51 13.74 -14.73
CA LEU A 35 7.16 14.92 -14.17
C LEU A 35 8.13 15.55 -15.17
N LEU A 36 8.90 14.74 -15.90
CA LEU A 36 9.82 15.24 -16.93
C LEU A 36 9.08 15.99 -18.04
N ALA A 37 7.99 15.43 -18.52
CA ALA A 37 7.18 16.00 -19.58
C ALA A 37 6.44 17.29 -19.15
N GLY A 38 5.96 17.34 -17.90
CA GLY A 38 5.17 18.48 -17.40
C GLY A 38 5.98 19.59 -16.74
N MET A 39 7.07 19.25 -16.05
CA MET A 39 7.79 20.17 -15.18
C MET A 39 9.28 20.32 -15.54
N GLY A 40 9.79 19.47 -16.43
CA GLY A 40 11.18 19.49 -16.86
C GLY A 40 12.12 18.61 -16.03
N PRO A 41 13.45 18.63 -16.36
CA PRO A 41 14.38 17.61 -15.84
C PRO A 41 14.70 17.75 -14.35
N LEU A 42 14.80 18.95 -13.82
CA LEU A 42 15.18 19.16 -12.41
C LEU A 42 14.07 18.69 -11.45
N PRO A 43 12.80 19.10 -11.59
CA PRO A 43 11.71 18.57 -10.77
C PRO A 43 11.53 17.05 -10.93
N SER A 44 11.72 16.50 -12.13
CA SER A 44 11.67 15.07 -12.38
C SER A 44 12.76 14.33 -11.60
N LEU A 45 14.00 14.82 -11.62
CA LEU A 45 15.09 14.21 -10.88
C LEU A 45 14.84 14.23 -9.37
N ILE A 46 14.44 15.38 -8.82
CA ILE A 46 14.14 15.53 -7.40
C ILE A 46 12.98 14.63 -6.99
N GLY A 47 11.90 14.62 -7.79
CA GLY A 47 10.73 13.78 -7.53
C GLY A 47 11.06 12.29 -7.54
N ASN A 48 11.84 11.82 -8.51
CA ASN A 48 12.26 10.43 -8.58
C ASN A 48 13.17 10.02 -7.41
N LEU A 49 14.16 10.85 -7.09
CA LEU A 49 15.04 10.56 -5.94
C LEU A 49 14.26 10.54 -4.63
N SER A 50 13.33 11.47 -4.45
CA SER A 50 12.52 11.54 -3.24
C SER A 50 11.57 10.33 -3.13
N ALA A 51 10.82 10.03 -4.20
CA ALA A 51 9.80 8.99 -4.18
C ALA A 51 10.40 7.57 -4.21
N TYR A 52 11.30 7.29 -5.14
CA TYR A 52 11.77 5.92 -5.39
C TYR A 52 13.08 5.55 -4.68
N VAL A 53 13.80 6.51 -4.13
CA VAL A 53 15.03 6.20 -3.40
C VAL A 53 14.86 6.49 -1.91
N ILE A 54 14.60 7.75 -1.54
CA ILE A 54 14.58 8.14 -0.13
C ILE A 54 13.36 7.53 0.57
N THR A 55 12.18 7.72 0.01
CA THR A 55 10.93 7.20 0.61
C THR A 55 10.93 5.68 0.69
N GLU A 56 11.34 4.99 -0.39
CA GLU A 56 11.37 3.52 -0.41
C GLU A 56 12.38 2.94 0.58
N ILE A 57 13.57 3.51 0.70
CA ILE A 57 14.55 3.05 1.70
C ILE A 57 13.99 3.18 3.12
N LEU A 58 13.33 4.29 3.41
CA LEU A 58 12.77 4.54 4.76
C LEU A 58 11.55 3.65 5.03
N SER A 59 10.63 3.52 4.08
CA SER A 59 9.42 2.71 4.23
C SER A 59 9.76 1.22 4.35
N MET A 60 10.60 0.69 3.46
CA MET A 60 11.06 -0.71 3.52
C MET A 60 11.74 -1.04 4.84
N THR A 61 12.56 -0.12 5.36
CA THR A 61 13.22 -0.33 6.66
C THR A 61 12.19 -0.42 7.78
N ALA A 62 11.17 0.44 7.77
CA ALA A 62 10.10 0.41 8.77
C ALA A 62 9.27 -0.88 8.66
N GLU A 63 8.86 -1.25 7.46
CA GLU A 63 8.03 -2.43 7.19
C GLU A 63 8.73 -3.73 7.57
N ILE A 64 9.99 -3.91 7.17
CA ILE A 64 10.78 -5.09 7.52
C ILE A 64 11.02 -5.16 9.04
N THR A 65 11.24 -4.02 9.69
CA THR A 65 11.38 -3.98 11.14
C THR A 65 10.09 -4.39 11.85
N LEU A 66 8.93 -3.88 11.40
CA LEU A 66 7.63 -4.27 11.92
C LEU A 66 7.35 -5.76 11.69
N CYS A 67 7.64 -6.27 10.51
CA CYS A 67 7.53 -7.69 10.21
C CYS A 67 8.40 -8.53 11.16
N GLY A 68 9.64 -8.13 11.39
CA GLY A 68 10.54 -8.77 12.35
C GLY A 68 10.00 -8.76 13.77
N LEU A 69 9.40 -7.65 14.22
CA LEU A 69 8.77 -7.55 15.54
C LEU A 69 7.56 -8.48 15.69
N VAL A 70 6.70 -8.56 14.66
CA VAL A 70 5.53 -9.45 14.66
C VAL A 70 5.97 -10.91 14.71
N LEU A 71 6.91 -11.32 13.87
CA LEU A 71 7.42 -12.69 13.86
C LEU A 71 8.13 -13.06 15.17
N LYS A 72 8.89 -12.14 15.74
CA LYS A 72 9.45 -12.31 17.08
C LYS A 72 8.37 -12.56 18.13
N GLY A 73 7.33 -11.75 18.14
CA GLY A 73 6.24 -11.87 19.11
C GLY A 73 5.45 -13.17 18.99
N LEU A 74 5.24 -13.68 17.77
CA LEU A 74 4.42 -14.85 17.50
C LEU A 74 5.19 -16.18 17.53
N PHE A 75 6.41 -16.22 16.99
CA PHE A 75 7.10 -17.48 16.69
C PHE A 75 8.51 -17.57 17.28
N LEU A 76 9.22 -16.47 17.46
CA LEU A 76 10.64 -16.45 17.79
C LEU A 76 10.98 -15.49 18.94
N PRO A 77 10.40 -15.67 20.15
CA PRO A 77 10.51 -14.70 21.24
C PRO A 77 11.96 -14.49 21.74
N HIS A 78 12.82 -15.48 21.52
CA HIS A 78 14.23 -15.45 21.99
C HIS A 78 15.20 -14.89 20.95
N VAL A 79 14.77 -14.63 19.71
CA VAL A 79 15.62 -14.11 18.63
C VAL A 79 15.50 -12.58 18.58
N ASP A 80 16.63 -11.89 18.36
CA ASP A 80 16.59 -10.44 18.15
C ASP A 80 15.84 -10.11 16.85
N ASN A 81 14.92 -9.12 16.92
CA ASN A 81 14.13 -8.70 15.76
C ASN A 81 14.99 -8.22 14.58
N ARG A 82 16.18 -7.69 14.83
CA ARG A 82 17.12 -7.26 13.80
C ARG A 82 17.59 -8.43 12.95
N ILE A 83 17.90 -9.56 13.60
CA ILE A 83 18.32 -10.78 12.90
C ILE A 83 17.18 -11.30 12.01
N ILE A 84 15.97 -11.33 12.55
CA ILE A 84 14.78 -11.76 11.79
C ILE A 84 14.58 -10.83 10.59
N SER A 85 14.64 -9.51 10.78
CA SER A 85 14.49 -8.52 9.72
C SER A 85 15.55 -8.66 8.63
N ILE A 86 16.81 -8.89 8.99
CA ILE A 86 17.89 -9.11 8.03
C ILE A 86 17.66 -10.39 7.22
N ILE A 87 17.22 -11.47 7.86
CA ILE A 87 16.92 -12.74 7.18
C ILE A 87 15.77 -12.55 6.17
N ILE A 88 14.71 -11.85 6.55
CA ILE A 88 13.60 -11.55 5.66
C ILE A 88 14.07 -10.73 4.47
N MET A 89 14.85 -9.68 4.71
CA MET A 89 15.40 -8.85 3.63
C MET A 89 16.29 -9.66 2.68
N ALA A 90 17.16 -10.51 3.22
CA ALA A 90 18.00 -11.39 2.43
C ALA A 90 17.18 -12.38 1.59
N LEU A 91 16.10 -12.93 2.17
CA LEU A 91 15.18 -13.83 1.45
C LEU A 91 14.52 -13.11 0.25
N PHE A 92 13.98 -11.92 0.46
CA PHE A 92 13.40 -11.13 -0.63
C PHE A 92 14.43 -10.72 -1.67
N LEU A 93 15.65 -10.37 -1.26
CA LEU A 93 16.75 -10.11 -2.19
C LEU A 93 17.03 -11.32 -3.08
N VAL A 94 17.16 -12.51 -2.49
CA VAL A 94 17.38 -13.75 -3.23
C VAL A 94 16.23 -14.03 -4.20
N ILE A 95 14.98 -13.87 -3.78
CA ILE A 95 13.82 -14.07 -4.66
C ILE A 95 13.88 -13.10 -5.85
N ASN A 96 14.25 -11.85 -5.63
CA ASN A 96 14.40 -10.86 -6.70
C ASN A 96 15.52 -11.22 -7.70
N LEU A 97 16.61 -11.82 -7.24
CA LEU A 97 17.71 -12.25 -8.11
C LEU A 97 17.31 -13.39 -9.07
N PHE A 98 16.28 -14.16 -8.75
CA PHE A 98 15.73 -15.18 -9.65
C PHE A 98 14.89 -14.64 -10.80
N GLY A 99 14.65 -13.33 -10.82
CA GLY A 99 13.95 -12.65 -11.90
C GLY A 99 12.47 -12.38 -11.63
N VAL A 100 11.90 -11.55 -12.51
CA VAL A 100 10.55 -10.99 -12.37
C VAL A 100 9.46 -12.05 -12.34
N ASP A 101 9.63 -13.14 -13.09
CA ASP A 101 8.61 -14.20 -13.18
C ASP A 101 8.44 -14.95 -11.85
N ILE A 102 9.54 -15.26 -11.17
CA ILE A 102 9.51 -15.94 -9.88
C ILE A 102 9.00 -14.98 -8.81
N PHE A 103 9.50 -13.77 -8.81
CA PHE A 103 9.02 -12.72 -7.90
C PHE A 103 7.51 -12.51 -8.02
N SER A 104 6.98 -12.38 -9.24
CA SER A 104 5.54 -12.22 -9.50
C SER A 104 4.71 -13.39 -8.97
N LYS A 105 5.18 -14.64 -9.13
CA LYS A 105 4.49 -15.82 -8.58
C LYS A 105 4.44 -15.79 -7.06
N VAL A 106 5.56 -15.48 -6.40
CA VAL A 106 5.64 -15.37 -4.95
C VAL A 106 4.72 -14.24 -4.46
N GLN A 107 4.78 -13.08 -5.11
CA GLN A 107 3.92 -11.94 -4.78
C GLN A 107 2.44 -12.30 -4.90
N ASN A 108 2.01 -12.97 -5.96
CA ASN A 108 0.63 -13.39 -6.15
C ASN A 108 0.16 -14.32 -5.02
N ILE A 109 0.99 -15.27 -4.59
CA ILE A 109 0.66 -16.17 -3.46
C ILE A 109 0.50 -15.35 -2.17
N VAL A 110 1.44 -14.45 -1.88
CA VAL A 110 1.39 -13.62 -0.67
C VAL A 110 0.16 -12.71 -0.65
N VAL A 111 -0.16 -12.07 -1.77
CA VAL A 111 -1.35 -11.20 -1.91
C VAL A 111 -2.63 -12.04 -1.73
N PHE A 112 -2.69 -13.24 -2.31
CA PHE A 112 -3.87 -14.11 -2.16
C PHE A 112 -4.07 -14.54 -0.70
N LEU A 113 -2.98 -14.87 0.00
CA LEU A 113 -3.02 -15.18 1.43
C LEU A 113 -3.42 -13.97 2.28
N LEU A 114 -2.93 -12.77 1.94
CA LEU A 114 -3.27 -11.52 2.62
C LEU A 114 -4.77 -11.24 2.49
N ILE A 115 -5.29 -11.18 1.27
CA ILE A 115 -6.71 -10.90 1.02
C ILE A 115 -7.59 -12.00 1.65
N GLY A 116 -7.21 -13.27 1.48
CA GLY A 116 -7.92 -14.40 2.08
C GLY A 116 -7.98 -14.32 3.61
N SER A 117 -6.89 -13.95 4.26
CA SER A 117 -6.87 -13.76 5.71
C SER A 117 -7.73 -12.59 6.17
N MET A 118 -7.72 -11.46 5.46
CA MET A 118 -8.57 -10.30 5.78
C MET A 118 -10.05 -10.64 5.65
N VAL A 119 -10.44 -11.30 4.55
CA VAL A 119 -11.82 -11.78 4.35
C VAL A 119 -12.23 -12.75 5.45
N LEU A 120 -11.37 -13.71 5.80
CA LEU A 120 -11.63 -14.69 6.85
C LEU A 120 -11.84 -14.01 8.21
N ILE A 121 -10.98 -13.07 8.58
CA ILE A 121 -11.10 -12.30 9.82
C ILE A 121 -12.40 -11.49 9.83
N GLY A 122 -12.75 -10.84 8.71
CA GLY A 122 -13.99 -10.11 8.55
C GLY A 122 -15.22 -11.00 8.73
N LEU A 123 -15.24 -12.18 8.08
CA LEU A 123 -16.33 -13.15 8.21
C LEU A 123 -16.47 -13.67 9.65
N ILE A 124 -15.36 -14.03 10.31
CA ILE A 124 -15.37 -14.45 11.70
C ILE A 124 -15.92 -13.34 12.61
N GLY A 125 -15.52 -12.08 12.36
CA GLY A 125 -16.02 -10.91 13.09
C GLY A 125 -17.54 -10.76 12.95
N VAL A 126 -18.05 -10.81 11.72
CA VAL A 126 -19.48 -10.72 11.44
C VAL A 126 -20.26 -11.89 12.07
N CYS A 127 -19.75 -13.12 11.93
CA CYS A 127 -20.39 -14.30 12.54
C CYS A 127 -20.42 -14.21 14.07
N LYS A 128 -19.35 -13.76 14.71
CA LYS A 128 -19.32 -13.56 16.17
C LYS A 128 -20.25 -12.45 16.65
N LEU A 129 -20.36 -11.35 15.91
CA LEU A 129 -21.32 -10.29 16.22
C LEU A 129 -22.76 -10.77 16.13
N GLY A 130 -23.07 -11.73 15.24
CA GLY A 130 -24.40 -12.35 15.15
C GLY A 130 -24.71 -13.34 16.27
N ILE A 131 -23.70 -13.87 16.97
CA ILE A 131 -23.86 -14.86 18.04
C ILE A 131 -23.80 -14.21 19.44
N SER A 132 -23.10 -13.10 19.57
CA SER A 132 -22.95 -12.39 20.85
C SER A 132 -24.11 -11.40 21.05
N SER A 133 -24.88 -11.59 22.14
CA SER A 133 -25.89 -10.62 22.60
C SER A 133 -25.27 -9.28 23.06
N ASN A 134 -23.97 -9.21 23.20
CA ASN A 134 -23.20 -8.00 23.45
C ASN A 134 -22.79 -7.36 22.12
N VAL A 135 -23.75 -6.81 21.40
CA VAL A 135 -23.42 -5.87 20.31
C VAL A 135 -22.73 -4.68 20.98
N VAL A 136 -21.42 -4.57 20.80
CA VAL A 136 -20.71 -3.38 21.21
C VAL A 136 -21.33 -2.21 20.43
N ASP A 137 -21.96 -1.32 21.12
CA ASP A 137 -22.51 -0.10 20.50
C ASP A 137 -21.32 0.78 20.06
N TYR A 138 -20.87 0.55 18.85
CA TYR A 138 -19.76 1.30 18.27
C TYR A 138 -20.06 2.80 18.18
N ALA A 139 -21.34 3.18 18.10
CA ALA A 139 -21.72 4.58 18.06
C ALA A 139 -21.56 5.23 19.45
N ALA A 140 -21.95 4.50 20.52
CA ALA A 140 -21.80 4.98 21.90
C ALA A 140 -20.33 5.00 22.38
N ASN A 141 -19.50 4.07 21.84
CA ASN A 141 -18.09 3.96 22.20
C ASN A 141 -17.14 4.62 21.18
N ALA A 142 -17.67 5.29 20.15
CA ALA A 142 -16.85 6.01 19.19
C ALA A 142 -16.12 7.17 19.92
N PRO A 143 -14.78 7.28 19.77
CA PRO A 143 -14.04 8.36 20.42
C PRO A 143 -14.51 9.71 19.88
N THR A 144 -14.73 10.66 20.78
CA THR A 144 -15.08 12.03 20.43
C THR A 144 -13.92 12.73 19.73
N PHE A 145 -14.20 13.83 19.03
CA PHE A 145 -13.17 14.62 18.34
C PHE A 145 -12.03 15.05 19.29
N GLU A 146 -12.35 15.40 20.53
CA GLU A 146 -11.36 15.76 21.54
C GLU A 146 -10.52 14.56 21.98
N GLN A 147 -11.13 13.40 22.18
CA GLN A 147 -10.44 12.17 22.58
C GLN A 147 -9.44 11.65 21.52
N ILE A 148 -9.71 11.88 20.25
CA ILE A 148 -8.75 11.55 19.18
C ILE A 148 -7.61 12.58 19.06
N GLY A 149 -7.58 13.64 19.89
CA GLY A 149 -6.59 14.71 19.85
C GLY A 149 -6.94 15.85 18.90
N GLY A 150 -8.24 16.05 18.63
CA GLY A 150 -8.74 17.14 17.80
C GLY A 150 -8.23 17.09 16.37
N PHE A 151 -7.95 18.25 15.77
CA PHE A 151 -7.46 18.35 14.40
C PHE A 151 -6.09 17.68 14.19
N LYS A 152 -5.18 17.76 15.18
CA LYS A 152 -3.87 17.11 15.12
C LYS A 152 -4.01 15.59 15.06
N GLY A 153 -4.88 15.02 15.88
CA GLY A 153 -5.18 13.59 15.85
C GLY A 153 -5.80 13.16 14.53
N LEU A 154 -6.76 13.95 14.00
CA LEU A 154 -7.34 13.70 12.69
C LEU A 154 -6.30 13.66 11.58
N CYS A 155 -5.35 14.61 11.56
CA CYS A 155 -4.24 14.62 10.60
C CYS A 155 -3.33 13.39 10.76
N SER A 156 -3.06 12.95 12.00
CA SER A 156 -2.26 11.75 12.25
C SER A 156 -2.94 10.48 11.72
N TYR A 157 -4.25 10.34 11.94
CA TYR A 157 -5.03 9.23 11.37
C TYR A 157 -5.12 9.29 9.84
N ALA A 158 -5.21 10.50 9.26
CA ALA A 158 -5.17 10.67 7.81
C ALA A 158 -3.81 10.27 7.23
N ALA A 159 -2.70 10.62 7.89
CA ALA A 159 -1.37 10.21 7.48
C ALA A 159 -1.18 8.68 7.51
N LEU A 160 -1.69 8.01 8.55
CA LEU A 160 -1.71 6.55 8.62
C LEU A 160 -2.59 5.94 7.52
N ALA A 161 -3.74 6.55 7.24
CA ALA A 161 -4.60 6.11 6.15
C ALA A 161 -3.92 6.26 4.78
N PHE A 162 -3.17 7.36 4.56
CA PHE A 162 -2.37 7.50 3.35
C PHE A 162 -1.35 6.38 3.18
N TRP A 163 -0.69 5.95 4.26
CA TRP A 163 0.25 4.82 4.22
C TRP A 163 -0.38 3.53 3.70
N LEU A 164 -1.64 3.26 4.04
CA LEU A 164 -2.36 2.07 3.58
C LEU A 164 -2.65 2.09 2.06
N PHE A 165 -2.75 3.28 1.48
CA PHE A 165 -3.09 3.46 0.06
C PHE A 165 -1.89 3.82 -0.82
N ILE A 166 -0.67 3.92 -0.25
CA ILE A 166 0.56 4.10 -1.03
C ILE A 166 0.81 2.85 -1.87
N GLY A 167 1.28 3.05 -3.10
CA GLY A 167 1.68 1.98 -4.00
C GLY A 167 0.73 1.74 -5.16
N VAL A 168 -0.43 2.38 -5.21
CA VAL A 168 -1.35 2.28 -6.36
C VAL A 168 -0.68 2.77 -7.66
N GLU A 169 0.25 3.70 -7.56
CA GLU A 169 1.05 4.25 -8.67
C GLU A 169 2.05 3.25 -9.26
N PHE A 170 2.42 2.20 -8.53
CA PHE A 170 3.37 1.18 -9.03
C PHE A 170 2.86 0.34 -10.20
N ILE A 171 1.56 0.46 -10.54
CA ILE A 171 1.05 -0.12 -11.78
C ILE A 171 1.55 0.64 -13.02
N ILE A 172 1.90 1.92 -12.89
CA ILE A 172 2.27 2.76 -14.04
C ILE A 172 3.49 2.24 -14.81
N PRO A 173 4.61 1.84 -14.18
CA PRO A 173 5.75 1.27 -14.88
C PRO A 173 5.43 0.01 -15.71
N VAL A 174 4.44 -0.78 -15.29
CA VAL A 174 4.03 -2.02 -15.97
C VAL A 174 2.82 -1.81 -16.91
N ALA A 175 2.28 -0.61 -16.97
CA ALA A 175 1.11 -0.30 -17.78
C ALA A 175 1.30 -0.60 -19.27
N LYS A 176 2.54 -0.51 -19.78
CA LYS A 176 2.92 -0.85 -21.18
C LYS A 176 2.65 -2.32 -21.54
N ASP A 177 2.68 -3.21 -20.56
CA ASP A 177 2.52 -4.66 -20.74
C ASP A 177 1.04 -5.09 -20.64
N LEU A 178 0.14 -4.15 -20.35
CA LEU A 178 -1.30 -4.38 -20.27
C LEU A 178 -1.95 -4.34 -21.67
N LYS A 179 -3.00 -5.13 -21.86
CA LYS A 179 -3.74 -5.19 -23.14
C LYS A 179 -4.45 -3.87 -23.47
N ASN A 180 -5.07 -3.28 -22.47
CA ASN A 180 -5.78 -2.01 -22.58
C ASN A 180 -5.34 -1.06 -21.45
N PRO A 181 -4.14 -0.44 -21.54
CA PRO A 181 -3.52 0.28 -20.44
C PRO A 181 -4.42 1.33 -19.79
N ARG A 182 -5.13 2.13 -20.59
CA ARG A 182 -6.01 3.20 -20.07
C ARG A 182 -7.14 2.66 -19.19
N ARG A 183 -7.76 1.55 -19.60
CA ARG A 183 -8.85 0.92 -18.84
C ARG A 183 -8.32 0.11 -17.67
N ASP A 184 -7.31 -0.70 -17.93
CA ASP A 184 -6.82 -1.69 -17.00
C ASP A 184 -6.10 -1.03 -15.82
N VAL A 185 -5.37 0.09 -16.05
CA VAL A 185 -4.77 0.91 -14.98
C VAL A 185 -5.86 1.47 -14.07
N LEU A 186 -6.87 2.15 -14.64
CA LEU A 186 -7.94 2.74 -13.83
C LEU A 186 -8.72 1.67 -13.04
N LEU A 187 -9.03 0.54 -13.69
CA LEU A 187 -9.77 -0.55 -13.06
C LEU A 187 -8.98 -1.18 -11.93
N SER A 188 -7.69 -1.46 -12.14
CA SER A 188 -6.81 -2.06 -11.13
C SER A 188 -6.65 -1.14 -9.92
N MET A 189 -6.43 0.15 -10.15
CA MET A 189 -6.33 1.14 -9.08
C MET A 189 -7.64 1.26 -8.29
N THR A 190 -8.79 1.31 -8.99
CA THR A 190 -10.10 1.40 -8.34
C THR A 190 -10.40 0.14 -7.51
N ILE A 191 -10.17 -1.05 -8.08
CA ILE A 191 -10.39 -2.31 -7.36
C ILE A 191 -9.46 -2.41 -6.16
N GLY A 192 -8.17 -2.08 -6.33
CA GLY A 192 -7.20 -2.09 -5.24
C GLY A 192 -7.61 -1.19 -4.07
N LEU A 193 -8.05 0.04 -4.36
CA LEU A 193 -8.51 1.00 -3.35
C LEU A 193 -9.80 0.57 -2.63
N VAL A 194 -10.68 -0.17 -3.31
CA VAL A 194 -11.95 -0.65 -2.70
C VAL A 194 -11.74 -1.92 -1.89
N LEU A 195 -10.74 -2.75 -2.23
CA LEU A 195 -10.43 -3.97 -1.49
C LEU A 195 -9.66 -3.72 -0.19
N LEU A 196 -8.96 -2.60 -0.08
CA LEU A 196 -8.27 -2.14 1.13
C LEU A 196 -9.22 -1.42 2.08
#